data_f38c8cacfd721678298d9379ef2bc96f
#
_entry.id   f38c8cacfd721678298d9379ef2bc96f
#
_cell.length_a   1.000
_cell.length_b   1.000
_cell.length_c   1.000
_cell.angle_alpha   90.00
_cell.angle_beta   90.00
_cell.angle_gamma   90.00
#
_symmetry.space_group_name_H-M   'P 1'
#
loop_
_entity.id
_entity.type
_entity.pdbx_description
1 polymer ?
#
loop_
_entity_poly.entity_id
_entity_poly.type
_entity_poly.pdbx_seq_one_letter_code
_entity_poly.pdbx_strand_id
1 'polypeptide(L)' 'MIPAEETFNGTWPFTPHFSDASGFRQHYVDEGPREAQVLICLHGEPTWGYLYRNFIPRLSEQYRVIVPDHMGFGKSET' A
#
# COMPACT_ATOMS: atom_id res chain seq x y z
N MET A 1 1.76 -15.13 2.06
CA MET A 1 1.59 -13.66 2.12
C MET A 1 2.31 -13.07 3.33
N ILE A 2 2.65 -11.80 3.25
CA ILE A 2 3.33 -11.10 4.33
C ILE A 2 2.31 -10.75 5.43
N PRO A 3 2.64 -10.94 6.72
CA PRO A 3 1.73 -10.57 7.81
C PRO A 3 1.36 -9.09 7.77
N ALA A 4 0.10 -8.77 8.13
CA ALA A 4 -0.43 -7.41 8.04
C ALA A 4 0.39 -6.39 8.86
N GLU A 5 0.88 -6.79 10.03
CA GLU A 5 1.60 -5.89 10.95
C GLU A 5 3.11 -5.85 10.72
N GLU A 6 3.63 -6.54 9.69
CA GLU A 6 5.05 -6.54 9.42
C GLU A 6 5.52 -5.14 8.99
N THR A 7 6.55 -4.61 9.62
CA THR A 7 7.08 -3.28 9.33
C THR A 7 8.52 -3.30 8.80
N PHE A 8 9.14 -4.48 8.71
CA PHE A 8 10.52 -4.64 8.23
C PHE A 8 11.47 -3.66 8.94
N ASN A 9 11.50 -3.75 10.29
CA ASN A 9 12.33 -2.89 11.14
C ASN A 9 12.01 -1.40 10.98
N GLY A 10 10.73 -1.08 10.75
CA GLY A 10 10.30 0.31 10.63
C GLY A 10 10.44 0.92 9.25
N THR A 11 10.92 0.18 8.26
CA THR A 11 11.00 0.69 6.89
C THR A 11 9.64 0.69 6.18
N TRP A 12 8.64 0.03 6.78
CA TRP A 12 7.26 0.00 6.28
C TRP A 12 6.30 0.30 7.44
N PRO A 13 6.21 1.58 7.88
CA PRO A 13 5.41 1.94 9.06
C PRO A 13 3.94 2.24 8.77
N PHE A 14 3.44 1.87 7.60
CA PHE A 14 2.11 2.27 7.15
C PHE A 14 1.02 1.36 7.71
N THR A 15 -0.09 1.96 8.15
CA THR A 15 -1.26 1.23 8.63
C THR A 15 -1.81 0.35 7.52
N PRO A 16 -2.02 -0.96 7.76
CA PRO A 16 -2.59 -1.82 6.72
C PRO A 16 -4.08 -1.58 6.57
N HIS A 17 -4.53 -1.57 5.31
CA HIS A 17 -5.94 -1.52 4.95
C HIS A 17 -6.24 -2.68 4.03
N PHE A 18 -7.47 -3.19 4.07
CA PHE A 18 -7.87 -4.33 3.24
C PHE A 18 -9.23 -4.06 2.61
N SER A 19 -9.42 -4.57 1.40
CA SER A 19 -10.69 -4.48 0.67
C SER A 19 -10.97 -5.81 -0.01
N ASP A 20 -12.24 -6.21 -0.02
CA ASP A 20 -12.69 -7.41 -0.73
C ASP A 20 -13.37 -7.06 -2.06
N ALA A 21 -13.39 -5.78 -2.44
CA ALA A 21 -14.11 -5.30 -3.61
C ALA A 21 -13.65 -5.93 -4.92
N SER A 22 -12.38 -6.38 -4.97
CA SER A 22 -11.81 -7.02 -6.16
C SER A 22 -12.03 -8.54 -6.22
N GLY A 23 -12.76 -9.11 -5.27
CA GLY A 23 -12.99 -10.54 -5.21
C GLY A 23 -11.96 -11.32 -4.41
N PHE A 24 -11.00 -10.66 -3.82
CA PHE A 24 -10.01 -11.23 -2.93
C PHE A 24 -9.65 -10.19 -1.87
N ARG A 25 -8.98 -10.63 -0.80
CA ARG A 25 -8.55 -9.70 0.25
C ARG A 25 -7.31 -8.95 -0.21
N GLN A 26 -7.52 -7.74 -0.68
CA GLN A 26 -6.46 -6.90 -1.21
C GLN A 26 -5.97 -5.91 -0.16
N HIS A 27 -4.66 -5.94 0.09
CA HIS A 27 -4.01 -4.95 0.95
C HIS A 27 -3.74 -3.68 0.18
N TYR A 28 -3.91 -2.54 0.85
CA TYR A 28 -3.50 -1.25 0.27
C TYR A 28 -3.06 -0.28 1.37
N VAL A 29 -2.21 0.66 0.98
CA VAL A 29 -1.84 1.80 1.79
C VAL A 29 -2.73 2.96 1.39
N ASP A 30 -3.17 3.75 2.37
CA ASP A 30 -4.01 4.93 2.13
C ASP A 30 -3.55 6.02 3.09
N GLU A 31 -2.63 6.87 2.63
CA GLU A 31 -1.99 7.90 3.44
C GLU A 31 -2.24 9.27 2.86
N GLY A 32 -2.24 10.29 3.73
CA GLY A 32 -2.37 11.67 3.31
C GLY A 32 -3.74 12.26 3.55
N PRO A 33 -3.94 13.54 3.18
CA PRO A 33 -5.20 14.25 3.42
C PRO A 33 -6.37 13.59 2.67
N ARG A 34 -7.49 13.38 3.39
CA ARG A 34 -8.65 12.67 2.83
C ARG A 34 -9.27 13.38 1.64
N GLU A 35 -9.17 14.71 1.59
CA GLU A 35 -9.79 15.52 0.54
C GLU A 35 -8.83 15.93 -0.56
N ALA A 36 -7.56 15.53 -0.46
CA ALA A 36 -6.56 15.86 -1.48
C ALA A 36 -6.76 15.00 -2.73
N GLN A 37 -6.11 15.43 -3.81
CA GLN A 37 -6.09 14.66 -5.05
C GLN A 37 -5.50 13.29 -4.78
N VAL A 38 -6.12 12.26 -5.34
CA VAL A 38 -5.69 10.87 -5.16
C VAL A 38 -4.61 10.51 -6.18
N LEU A 39 -3.52 9.92 -5.68
CA LEU A 39 -2.48 9.30 -6.51
C LEU A 39 -2.48 7.81 -6.24
N ILE A 40 -2.57 7.01 -7.28
CA ILE A 40 -2.51 5.56 -7.19
C ILE A 40 -1.16 5.09 -7.70
N CYS A 41 -0.40 4.37 -6.87
CA CYS A 41 0.92 3.85 -7.21
C CYS A 41 0.84 2.34 -7.37
N LEU A 42 1.03 1.85 -8.59
CA LEU A 42 0.95 0.42 -8.89
C LEU A 42 2.35 -0.17 -9.01
N HIS A 43 2.57 -1.31 -8.33
CA HIS A 43 3.85 -2.00 -8.43
C HIS A 43 3.85 -2.98 -9.59
N GLY A 44 5.06 -3.37 -10.05
CA GLY A 44 5.23 -4.41 -11.05
C GLY A 44 5.58 -5.75 -10.43
N GLU A 45 5.69 -6.78 -11.23
CA GLU A 45 6.17 -8.09 -10.79
C GLU A 45 7.71 -8.09 -10.77
N PRO A 46 8.34 -8.75 -9.80
CA PRO A 46 7.81 -9.50 -8.66
C PRO A 46 7.86 -8.69 -7.36
N THR A 47 7.37 -7.46 -7.36
CA THR A 47 7.41 -6.57 -6.21
C THR A 47 6.03 -6.41 -5.56
N TRP A 48 5.91 -5.47 -4.64
CA TRP A 48 4.66 -5.07 -3.99
C TRP A 48 4.78 -3.61 -3.55
N GLY A 49 3.81 -3.10 -2.81
CA GLY A 49 3.79 -1.70 -2.42
C GLY A 49 5.07 -1.20 -1.75
N TYR A 50 5.85 -2.09 -1.16
CA TYR A 50 7.13 -1.77 -0.51
C TYR A 50 8.09 -1.00 -1.45
N LEU A 51 7.96 -1.20 -2.76
CA LEU A 51 8.70 -0.45 -3.76
C LEU A 51 8.56 1.06 -3.56
N TYR A 52 7.40 1.50 -3.09
CA TYR A 52 7.07 2.92 -2.93
C TYR A 52 7.36 3.47 -1.54
N ARG A 53 7.98 2.70 -0.64
CA ARG A 53 8.14 3.08 0.77
C ARG A 53 8.82 4.44 0.98
N ASN A 54 9.69 4.84 0.06
CA ASN A 54 10.39 6.12 0.16
C ASN A 54 9.61 7.27 -0.46
N PHE A 55 8.63 6.97 -1.31
CA PHE A 55 7.81 7.99 -1.97
C PHE A 55 6.56 8.35 -1.16
N ILE A 56 6.00 7.37 -0.45
CA ILE A 56 4.74 7.57 0.27
C ILE A 56 4.79 8.74 1.25
N PRO A 57 5.80 8.87 2.13
CA PRO A 57 5.82 10.00 3.07
C PRO A 57 5.88 11.36 2.39
N ARG A 58 6.61 11.48 1.30
CA ARG A 58 6.72 12.75 0.57
C ARG A 58 5.45 13.10 -0.16
N LEU A 59 4.90 12.14 -0.88
CA LEU A 59 3.69 12.36 -1.67
C LEU A 59 2.48 12.61 -0.77
N SER A 60 2.41 11.94 0.37
CA SER A 60 1.27 12.05 1.28
C SER A 60 1.21 13.39 2.03
N GLU A 61 2.22 14.24 1.90
CA GLU A 61 2.16 15.60 2.44
C GLU A 61 1.14 16.46 1.69
N GLN A 62 0.93 16.19 0.40
CA GLN A 62 0.07 16.99 -0.47
C GLN A 62 -1.06 16.20 -1.13
N TYR A 63 -0.88 14.88 -1.26
CA TYR A 63 -1.81 14.02 -1.98
C TYR A 63 -2.32 12.90 -1.09
N ARG A 64 -3.48 12.36 -1.43
CA ARG A 64 -3.94 11.11 -0.85
C ARG A 64 -3.34 9.97 -1.67
N VAL A 65 -2.42 9.23 -1.07
CA VAL A 65 -1.63 8.21 -1.77
C VAL A 65 -2.20 6.83 -1.47
N ILE A 66 -2.60 6.12 -2.52
CA ILE A 66 -3.15 4.76 -2.41
C ILE A 66 -2.21 3.81 -3.15
N VAL A 67 -1.71 2.80 -2.44
CA VAL A 67 -0.75 1.84 -2.98
C VAL A 67 -1.30 0.43 -2.73
N PRO A 68 -2.00 -0.15 -3.72
CA PRO A 68 -2.51 -1.52 -3.56
C PRO A 68 -1.44 -2.55 -3.88
N ASP A 69 -1.53 -3.72 -3.24
CA ASP A 69 -0.73 -4.88 -3.60
C ASP A 69 -1.58 -5.78 -4.49
N HIS A 70 -1.00 -6.23 -5.59
CA HIS A 70 -1.68 -7.16 -6.48
C HIS A 70 -1.89 -8.52 -5.79
N MET A 71 -2.88 -9.28 -6.26
CA MET A 71 -3.14 -10.63 -5.75
C MET A 71 -1.86 -11.47 -5.83
N GLY A 72 -1.54 -12.16 -4.74
CA GLY A 72 -0.35 -12.99 -4.68
C GLY A 72 0.92 -12.27 -4.25
N PHE A 73 0.84 -10.94 -4.04
CA PHE A 73 2.01 -10.12 -3.69
C PHE A 73 1.80 -9.39 -2.37
N GLY A 74 2.91 -9.08 -1.70
CA GLY A 74 2.92 -8.28 -0.50
C GLY A 74 2.01 -8.83 0.59
N LYS A 75 1.15 -7.97 1.11
CA LYS A 75 0.22 -8.31 2.18
C LYS A 75 -1.16 -8.73 1.66
N SER A 76 -1.35 -8.70 0.34
CA SER A 76 -2.60 -9.19 -0.26
C SER A 76 -2.68 -10.70 -0.20
N GLU A 77 -3.90 -11.21 -0.30
CA GLU A 77 -4.18 -12.63 -0.30
C GLU A 77 -3.49 -13.35 -1.48
N THR A 78 -3.04 -14.57 -1.25
CA THR A 78 -2.40 -15.38 -2.29
C THR A 78 -3.33 -16.44 -2.86
#